data_3d58f5bde608309a2b4c996150561307
#
_entry.id   3d58f5bde608309a2b4c996150561307
#
_cell.length_a   1.000
_cell.length_b   1.000
_cell.length_c   1.000
_cell.angle_alpha   90.00
_cell.angle_beta   90.00
_cell.angle_gamma   90.00
#
_symmetry.space_group_name_H-M   'P 1'
#
loop_
_entity.id
_entity.type
_entity.pdbx_description
1 polymer ?
#
loop_
_entity_poly.entity_id
_entity_poly.type
_entity_poly.pdbx_seq_one_letter_code
_entity_poly.pdbx_strand_id
1 'polypeptide(L)'
;MNYNDDIKPITYMKTNSADLVKQVKTQGRPVFISQNGELQAVVQDLAEYQRQKKLLLLLRMIALGEKEIETGSLLSQDEVFDRFEHKLSDS
;
A
#
# COMPACT_ATOMS: atom_id res chain seq x y z
N MET A 1 0.58 3.05 -17.95
CA MET A 1 -0.73 3.08 -17.27
C MET A 1 -1.83 3.18 -18.31
N ASN A 2 -2.84 2.36 -18.22
CA ASN A 2 -4.00 2.41 -19.10
C ASN A 2 -5.10 3.20 -18.40
N TYR A 3 -5.36 4.42 -18.85
CA TYR A 3 -6.31 5.31 -18.20
C TYR A 3 -7.73 4.76 -18.17
N ASN A 4 -8.14 4.00 -19.19
CA ASN A 4 -9.50 3.47 -19.23
C ASN A 4 -9.73 2.35 -18.22
N ASP A 5 -8.70 1.55 -17.94
CA ASP A 5 -8.81 0.41 -17.03
C ASP A 5 -8.35 0.74 -15.61
N ASP A 6 -7.39 1.65 -15.48
CA ASP A 6 -6.73 1.92 -14.20
C ASP A 6 -7.31 3.14 -13.46
N ILE A 7 -8.19 3.89 -14.11
CA ILE A 7 -8.88 5.03 -13.49
C ILE A 7 -10.39 4.84 -13.63
N LYS A 8 -11.07 4.86 -12.50
CA LYS A 8 -12.54 4.71 -12.46
C LYS A 8 -13.13 5.85 -11.64
N PRO A 9 -14.34 6.33 -12.02
CA PRO A 9 -15.03 7.31 -11.19
C PRO A 9 -15.57 6.68 -9.91
N ILE A 10 -15.80 7.49 -8.90
CA ILE A 10 -16.30 7.01 -7.61
C ILE A 10 -17.67 6.33 -7.75
N THR A 11 -18.47 6.74 -8.72
CA THR A 11 -19.76 6.11 -8.98
C THR A 11 -19.61 4.65 -9.41
N TYR A 12 -18.56 4.34 -10.18
CA TYR A 12 -18.25 2.96 -10.55
C TYR A 12 -17.92 2.12 -9.31
N MET A 13 -17.14 2.67 -8.39
CA MET A 13 -16.80 1.98 -7.14
C MET A 13 -18.05 1.67 -6.31
N LYS A 14 -19.00 2.60 -6.26
CA LYS A 14 -20.25 2.41 -5.52
C LYS A 14 -21.12 1.28 -6.07
N THR A 15 -21.17 1.15 -7.39
CA THR A 15 -22.06 0.20 -8.04
C THR A 15 -21.39 -1.10 -8.43
N ASN A 16 -20.06 -1.13 -8.53
CA ASN A 16 -19.31 -2.28 -9.03
C ASN A 16 -18.14 -2.64 -8.12
N SER A 17 -18.32 -2.52 -6.82
CA SER A 17 -17.23 -2.73 -5.85
C SER A 17 -16.64 -4.14 -5.92
N ALA A 18 -17.48 -5.17 -6.09
CA ALA A 18 -17.00 -6.55 -6.19
C ALA A 18 -16.15 -6.77 -7.44
N ASP A 19 -16.59 -6.21 -8.58
CA ASP A 19 -15.84 -6.29 -9.83
C ASP A 19 -14.51 -5.55 -9.73
N LEU A 20 -14.51 -4.42 -9.03
CA LEU A 20 -13.30 -3.63 -8.82
C LEU A 20 -12.27 -4.40 -7.99
N VAL A 21 -12.69 -5.03 -6.91
CA VAL A 21 -11.82 -5.87 -6.08
C VAL A 21 -11.26 -7.02 -6.91
N LYS A 22 -12.11 -7.68 -7.69
CA LYS A 22 -11.68 -8.77 -8.56
C LYS A 22 -10.66 -8.28 -9.59
N GLN A 23 -10.85 -7.11 -10.15
CA GLN A 23 -9.95 -6.53 -11.14
C GLN A 23 -8.55 -6.31 -10.55
N VAL A 24 -8.45 -5.68 -9.38
CA VAL A 24 -7.13 -5.41 -8.77
C VAL A 24 -6.42 -6.69 -8.37
N LYS A 25 -7.17 -7.73 -7.95
CA LYS A 25 -6.58 -9.04 -7.62
C LYS A 25 -6.07 -9.75 -8.86
N THR A 26 -6.83 -9.71 -9.93
CA THR A 26 -6.51 -10.44 -11.17
C THR A 26 -5.38 -9.78 -11.94
N GLN A 27 -5.39 -8.46 -12.03
CA GLN A 27 -4.43 -7.71 -12.84
C GLN A 27 -3.16 -7.34 -12.09
N GLY A 28 -3.20 -7.31 -10.75
CA GLY A 28 -2.06 -6.93 -9.93
C GLY A 28 -1.67 -5.46 -10.03
N ARG A 29 -2.56 -4.63 -10.59
CA ARG A 29 -2.33 -3.18 -10.71
C ARG A 29 -3.34 -2.42 -9.87
N PRO A 30 -2.94 -1.29 -9.29
CA PRO A 30 -3.89 -0.45 -8.56
C PRO A 30 -4.87 0.22 -9.52
N VAL A 31 -6.07 0.51 -9.01
CA VAL A 31 -7.07 1.31 -9.71
C VAL A 31 -7.24 2.61 -8.95
N PHE A 32 -7.13 3.72 -9.66
CA PHE A 32 -7.27 5.05 -9.08
C PHE A 32 -8.73 5.48 -9.18
N ILE A 33 -9.25 6.02 -8.11
CA ILE A 33 -10.64 6.46 -8.02
C ILE A 33 -10.67 7.98 -8.15
N SER A 34 -11.44 8.46 -9.12
CA SER A 34 -11.60 9.89 -9.34
C SER A 34 -12.95 10.39 -8.84
N GLN A 35 -12.96 11.64 -8.45
CA GLN A 35 -14.19 12.36 -8.09
C GLN A 35 -14.04 13.80 -8.54
N ASN A 36 -15.02 14.30 -9.29
CA ASN A 36 -14.99 15.67 -9.84
C ASN A 36 -13.73 15.95 -10.66
N GLY A 37 -13.30 14.94 -11.42
CA GLY A 37 -12.13 15.09 -12.32
C GLY A 37 -10.78 14.98 -11.63
N GLU A 38 -10.75 14.71 -10.32
CA GLU A 38 -9.50 14.59 -9.57
C GLU A 38 -9.35 13.18 -8.99
N LEU A 39 -8.12 12.69 -8.95
CA LEU A 39 -7.82 11.41 -8.31
C LEU A 39 -7.86 11.59 -6.80
N GLN A 40 -8.70 10.82 -6.12
CA GLN A 40 -8.94 10.95 -4.69
C GLN A 40 -8.49 9.75 -3.88
N ALA A 41 -8.44 8.56 -4.46
CA ALA A 41 -8.16 7.35 -3.73
C ALA A 41 -7.57 6.30 -4.64
N VAL A 42 -7.05 5.25 -4.03
CA VAL A 42 -6.51 4.11 -4.76
C VAL A 42 -7.08 2.83 -4.16
N VAL A 43 -7.46 1.90 -5.04
CA VAL A 43 -7.85 0.54 -4.67
C VAL A 43 -6.74 -0.39 -5.11
N GLN A 44 -6.21 -1.18 -4.19
CA GLN A 44 -5.06 -2.03 -4.45
C GLN A 44 -5.27 -3.39 -3.80
N ASP A 45 -4.75 -4.44 -4.41
CA ASP A 45 -4.75 -5.76 -3.81
C ASP A 45 -4.01 -5.74 -2.47
N LEU A 46 -4.59 -6.39 -1.46
CA LEU A 46 -4.04 -6.37 -0.11
C LEU A 46 -2.62 -6.95 -0.05
N ALA A 47 -2.41 -8.08 -0.72
CA ALA A 47 -1.09 -8.71 -0.72
C ALA A 47 -0.01 -7.79 -1.33
N GLU A 48 -0.36 -7.09 -2.41
CA GLU A 48 0.54 -6.14 -3.06
C GLU A 48 0.83 -4.94 -2.17
N TYR A 49 -0.19 -4.43 -1.50
CA TYR A 49 -0.03 -3.33 -0.55
C TYR A 49 0.90 -3.72 0.60
N GLN A 50 0.70 -4.92 1.15
CA GLN A 50 1.55 -5.42 2.24
C GLN A 50 3.00 -5.62 1.78
N ARG A 51 3.19 -6.11 0.56
CA ARG A 51 4.52 -6.27 -0.02
C ARG A 51 5.23 -4.93 -0.15
N GLN A 52 4.54 -3.91 -0.60
CA GLN A 52 5.07 -2.56 -0.72
C GLN A 52 5.45 -1.96 0.63
N LYS A 53 4.60 -2.16 1.64
CA LYS A 53 4.90 -1.71 3.01
C LYS A 53 6.14 -2.37 3.56
N LYS A 54 6.27 -3.67 3.37
CA LYS A 54 7.46 -4.41 3.81
C LYS A 54 8.71 -3.91 3.12
N LEU A 55 8.63 -3.66 1.82
CA LEU A 55 9.76 -3.16 1.05
C LEU A 55 10.19 -1.77 1.54
N LEU A 56 9.25 -0.88 1.76
CA LEU A 56 9.54 0.45 2.30
C LEU A 56 10.20 0.37 3.67
N LEU A 57 9.69 -0.49 4.54
CA LEU A 57 10.27 -0.70 5.86
C LEU A 57 11.70 -1.24 5.75
N LEU A 58 11.91 -2.20 4.87
CA LEU A 58 13.23 -2.78 4.64
C LEU A 58 14.22 -1.73 4.14
N LEU A 59 13.81 -0.91 3.18
CA LEU A 59 14.65 0.18 2.67
C LEU A 59 14.98 1.19 3.77
N ARG A 60 14.02 1.50 4.62
CA ARG A 60 14.23 2.40 5.76
C ARG A 60 15.20 1.80 6.76
N MET A 61 15.08 0.50 7.03
CA MET A 61 16.01 -0.21 7.91
C MET A 61 17.43 -0.20 7.34
N ILE A 62 17.60 -0.39 6.04
CA ILE A 62 18.90 -0.31 5.39
C ILE A 62 19.48 1.09 5.52
N ALA A 63 18.67 2.11 5.30
CA ALA A 63 19.10 3.50 5.39
C ALA A 63 19.53 3.91 6.82
N LEU A 64 18.87 3.35 7.83
CA LEU A 64 19.13 3.65 9.25
C LEU A 64 19.92 2.52 9.93
N GLY A 65 19.96 1.36 9.31
CA GLY A 65 20.23 0.10 9.97
C GLY A 65 21.63 -0.06 10.50
N GLU A 66 22.61 0.51 9.86
CA GLU A 66 24.00 0.40 10.35
C GLU A 66 24.13 1.02 11.73
N LYS A 67 23.47 2.14 11.97
CA LYS A 67 23.47 2.79 13.27
C LYS A 67 22.75 1.98 14.32
N GLU A 68 21.58 1.44 13.98
CA GLU A 68 20.79 0.64 14.92
C GLU A 68 21.44 -0.70 15.25
N ILE A 69 22.05 -1.33 14.27
CA ILE A 69 22.82 -2.55 14.48
C ILE A 69 24.02 -2.29 15.38
N GLU A 70 24.71 -1.20 15.17
CA GLU A 70 25.87 -0.78 16.00
C GLU A 70 25.47 -0.48 17.42
N THR A 71 24.27 0.05 17.64
CA THR A 71 23.78 0.38 19.00
C THR A 71 23.15 -0.82 19.71
N GLY A 72 23.06 -1.98 19.04
CA GLY A 72 22.50 -3.17 19.63
C GLY A 72 20.97 -3.18 19.74
N SER A 73 20.31 -2.29 19.08
CA SER A 73 18.84 -2.23 19.04
C SER A 73 18.28 -3.24 18.06
N LEU A 74 18.61 -4.52 18.30
CA LEU A 74 18.18 -5.58 17.42
C LEU A 74 16.73 -5.98 17.74
N LEU A 75 15.79 -5.34 17.07
CA LEU A 75 14.41 -5.80 17.03
C LEU A 75 14.28 -6.80 15.90
N SER A 76 13.44 -7.81 16.10
CA SER A 76 13.12 -8.74 15.01
C SER A 76 12.42 -7.97 13.90
N GLN A 77 12.50 -8.49 12.67
CA GLN A 77 11.84 -7.89 11.52
C GLN A 77 10.34 -7.71 11.77
N ASP A 78 9.71 -8.71 12.39
CA ASP A 78 8.29 -8.67 12.68
C ASP A 78 7.96 -7.61 13.73
N GLU A 79 8.78 -7.46 14.75
CA GLU A 79 8.58 -6.45 15.78
C GLU A 79 8.67 -5.03 15.21
N VAL A 80 9.66 -4.80 14.36
CA VAL A 80 9.84 -3.50 13.70
C VAL A 80 8.65 -3.23 12.77
N PHE A 81 8.23 -4.22 12.03
CA PHE A 81 7.10 -4.10 11.12
C PHE A 81 5.81 -3.81 11.87
N ASP A 82 5.56 -4.51 12.98
CA ASP A 82 4.38 -4.29 13.81
C ASP A 82 4.34 -2.88 14.38
N ARG A 83 5.46 -2.39 14.87
CA ARG A 83 5.57 -1.02 15.39
C ARG A 83 5.30 0.00 14.31
N PHE A 84 5.80 -0.25 13.11
CA PHE A 84 5.61 0.64 11.99
C PHE A 84 4.13 0.68 11.57
N GLU A 85 3.49 -0.48 11.50
CA GLU A 85 2.05 -0.56 11.19
C GLU A 85 1.21 0.15 12.24
N HIS A 86 1.55 -0.03 13.51
CA HIS A 86 0.85 0.59 14.63
C HIS A 86 0.91 2.11 14.51
N LYS A 87 2.08 2.63 14.18
CA LYS A 87 2.30 4.05 14.02
C LYS A 87 1.52 4.63 12.83
N LEU A 88 1.42 3.87 11.74
CA LEU A 88 0.64 4.30 10.58
C LEU A 88 -0.87 4.25 10.86
N SER A 89 -1.32 3.30 11.66
CA SER A 89 -2.74 3.16 12.02
C SER A 89 -3.20 4.28 12.93
N ASP A 90 -2.31 4.84 13.73
CA ASP A 90 -2.62 5.92 14.68
C ASP A 90 -2.55 7.31 14.06
N SER A 91 -2.09 7.42 12.84
CA SER A 91 -1.93 8.72 12.18
C SER A 91 -3.11 9.16 11.32
#